data_ac65d7f977aa9e939bcb2f0de02f38b0
#
_entry.id   ac65d7f977aa9e939bcb2f0de02f38b0
#
_cell.length_a   1.000
_cell.length_b   1.000
_cell.length_c   1.000
_cell.angle_alpha   90.00
_cell.angle_beta   90.00
_cell.angle_gamma   90.00
#
_symmetry.space_group_name_H-M   'P 1'
#
loop_
_entity.id
_entity.type
_entity.pdbx_description
1 polymer ?
#
loop_
_entity_poly.entity_id
_entity_poly.type
_entity_poly.pdbx_seq_one_letter_code
_entity_poly.pdbx_strand_id
1 'polypeptide(L)'
;MLMRCILGLIYADSGVVEINGRIIGKNVDFPQSVGAIIENPGFFSYATGYENLKLLADIKKEISEEKIRATIQRVGLDDRDKRMVSKYSLGMKQRLAIAQAVMEEPEILVLDEPTNALDEQGVQMFRDIIREEKKRGALIILASHNKDDIDLLADVKIQMSNGRIENISENHD
;
A
#
# COMPACT_ATOMS: atom_id res chain seq x y z
N MET A 1 -13.63 -0.33 5.85
CA MET A 1 -14.32 -1.64 5.63
C MET A 1 -14.24 -2.11 4.18
N LEU A 2 -14.58 -1.30 3.17
CA LEU A 2 -14.53 -1.70 1.75
C LEU A 2 -13.17 -2.29 1.34
N MET A 3 -12.07 -1.63 1.67
CA MET A 3 -10.72 -2.12 1.37
C MET A 3 -10.43 -3.49 1.99
N ARG A 4 -10.92 -3.74 3.20
CA ARG A 4 -10.79 -5.06 3.84
C ARG A 4 -11.56 -6.15 3.10
N CYS A 5 -12.74 -5.83 2.54
CA CYS A 5 -13.48 -6.77 1.68
C CYS A 5 -12.69 -7.06 0.39
N ILE A 6 -12.13 -6.01 -0.25
CA ILE A 6 -11.33 -6.16 -1.47
C ILE A 6 -10.13 -7.08 -1.22
N LEU A 7 -9.50 -6.97 -0.06
CA LEU A 7 -8.35 -7.79 0.32
C LEU A 7 -8.71 -9.19 0.85
N GLY A 8 -10.00 -9.52 0.98
CA GLY A 8 -10.42 -10.81 1.53
C GLY A 8 -10.24 -10.95 3.05
N LEU A 9 -9.96 -9.84 3.75
CA LEU A 9 -9.80 -9.86 5.22
C LEU A 9 -11.13 -9.95 5.96
N ILE A 10 -12.22 -9.56 5.31
CA ILE A 10 -13.60 -9.75 5.74
C ILE A 10 -14.46 -10.08 4.52
N TYR A 11 -15.54 -10.80 4.71
CA TYR A 11 -16.47 -11.12 3.63
C TYR A 11 -17.69 -10.19 3.66
N ALA A 12 -18.24 -9.91 2.48
CA ALA A 12 -19.48 -9.16 2.35
C ALA A 12 -20.67 -10.05 2.68
N ASP A 13 -21.69 -9.50 3.38
CA ASP A 13 -22.97 -10.21 3.62
C ASP A 13 -23.75 -10.43 2.32
N SER A 14 -23.56 -9.56 1.33
CA SER A 14 -24.18 -9.66 0.01
C SER A 14 -23.29 -9.01 -1.06
N GLY A 15 -23.48 -9.41 -2.31
CA GLY A 15 -22.62 -9.00 -3.42
C GLY A 15 -21.36 -9.86 -3.55
N VAL A 16 -20.48 -9.49 -4.46
CA VAL A 16 -19.24 -10.21 -4.74
C VAL A 16 -18.09 -9.24 -4.93
N VAL A 17 -16.89 -9.65 -4.54
CA VAL A 17 -15.64 -9.00 -4.92
C VAL A 17 -14.97 -9.88 -5.96
N GLU A 18 -14.82 -9.37 -7.17
CA GLU A 18 -14.16 -10.07 -8.27
C GLU A 18 -12.91 -9.31 -8.71
N ILE A 19 -11.80 -10.01 -8.80
CA ILE A 19 -10.50 -9.47 -9.21
C ILE A 19 -9.91 -10.42 -10.25
N ASN A 20 -9.63 -9.92 -11.46
CA ASN A 20 -9.08 -10.70 -12.57
C ASN A 20 -9.88 -12.01 -12.85
N GLY A 21 -11.21 -11.93 -12.81
CA GLY A 21 -12.11 -13.06 -13.03
C GLY A 21 -12.20 -14.07 -11.87
N ARG A 22 -11.62 -13.76 -10.72
CA ARG A 22 -11.66 -14.60 -9.53
C ARG A 22 -12.46 -13.93 -8.41
N ILE A 23 -13.41 -14.67 -7.85
CA ILE A 23 -14.24 -14.20 -6.75
C ILE A 23 -13.54 -14.49 -5.43
N ILE A 24 -13.29 -13.44 -4.66
CA ILE A 24 -12.72 -13.52 -3.31
C ILE A 24 -13.70 -14.21 -2.37
N GLY A 25 -13.20 -15.14 -1.58
CA GLY A 25 -14.01 -15.97 -0.67
C GLY A 25 -14.72 -17.15 -1.35
N LYS A 26 -14.56 -17.34 -2.67
CA LYS A 26 -15.12 -18.47 -3.41
C LYS A 26 -14.07 -19.21 -4.25
N ASN A 27 -13.35 -18.52 -5.10
CA ASN A 27 -12.29 -19.11 -5.94
C ASN A 27 -10.91 -19.01 -5.28
N VAL A 28 -10.69 -17.94 -4.53
CA VAL A 28 -9.47 -17.64 -3.79
C VAL A 28 -9.83 -16.92 -2.49
N ASP A 29 -9.03 -17.10 -1.45
CA ASP A 29 -9.26 -16.43 -0.16
C ASP A 29 -8.74 -14.98 -0.21
N PHE A 30 -7.64 -14.73 -0.93
CA PHE A 30 -6.99 -13.44 -1.05
C PHE A 30 -6.66 -13.12 -2.51
N PRO A 31 -6.65 -11.84 -2.91
CA PRO A 31 -6.18 -11.44 -4.22
C PRO A 31 -4.68 -11.77 -4.37
N GLN A 32 -4.30 -12.18 -5.57
CA GLN A 32 -2.89 -12.39 -5.93
C GLN A 32 -2.24 -11.05 -6.29
N SER A 33 -0.92 -10.96 -6.14
CA SER A 33 -0.15 -9.79 -6.54
C SER A 33 -0.70 -8.48 -5.96
N VAL A 34 -0.86 -8.42 -4.64
CA VAL A 34 -1.39 -7.25 -3.93
C VAL A 34 -0.36 -6.70 -2.94
N GLY A 35 -0.19 -5.39 -2.94
CA GLY A 35 0.47 -4.63 -1.88
C GLY A 35 -0.56 -3.82 -1.11
N ALA A 36 -0.47 -3.80 0.22
CA ALA A 36 -1.47 -3.14 1.03
C ALA A 36 -0.87 -2.35 2.20
N ILE A 37 -1.47 -1.20 2.47
CA ILE A 37 -1.33 -0.47 3.74
C ILE A 37 -2.75 -0.31 4.28
N ILE A 38 -3.07 -1.07 5.34
CA ILE A 38 -4.33 -0.95 6.07
C ILE A 38 -3.99 -0.87 7.54
N GLU A 39 -4.36 0.24 8.17
CA GLU A 39 -4.03 0.53 9.56
C GLU A 39 -2.51 0.57 9.82
N ASN A 40 -2.10 0.31 11.06
CA ASN A 40 -0.68 0.30 11.43
C ASN A 40 -0.01 -0.99 10.93
N PRO A 41 1.08 -0.90 10.18
CA PRO A 41 1.82 -2.07 9.74
C PRO A 41 2.37 -2.84 10.94
N GLY A 42 2.08 -4.15 10.98
CA GLY A 42 2.49 -5.05 12.04
C GLY A 42 3.95 -5.50 11.91
N PHE A 43 4.91 -4.57 11.97
CA PHE A 43 6.33 -4.90 11.95
C PHE A 43 6.79 -5.62 13.22
N PHE A 44 7.72 -6.55 13.05
CA PHE A 44 8.47 -7.12 14.17
C PHE A 44 9.34 -6.04 14.79
N SER A 45 8.95 -5.61 16.00
CA SER A 45 9.57 -4.47 16.69
C SER A 45 11.04 -4.69 17.08
N TYR A 46 11.46 -5.95 17.19
CA TYR A 46 12.82 -6.39 17.52
C TYR A 46 13.73 -6.63 16.31
N ALA A 47 13.20 -6.49 15.11
CA ALA A 47 13.96 -6.61 13.88
C ALA A 47 14.23 -5.23 13.25
N THR A 48 15.22 -5.13 12.38
CA THR A 48 15.51 -3.95 11.58
C THR A 48 14.49 -3.76 10.47
N GLY A 49 14.48 -2.61 9.80
CA GLY A 49 13.62 -2.39 8.62
C GLY A 49 13.91 -3.38 7.50
N TYR A 50 15.21 -3.62 7.22
CA TYR A 50 15.61 -4.60 6.22
C TYR A 50 15.15 -6.03 6.56
N GLU A 51 15.37 -6.47 7.80
CA GLU A 51 14.94 -7.81 8.24
C GLU A 51 13.43 -8.00 8.16
N ASN A 52 12.64 -6.98 8.49
CA ASN A 52 11.18 -7.03 8.33
C ASN A 52 10.77 -7.26 6.88
N LEU A 53 11.33 -6.50 5.93
CA LEU A 53 11.01 -6.67 4.53
C LEU A 53 11.53 -8.01 3.96
N LYS A 54 12.72 -8.43 4.38
CA LYS A 54 13.29 -9.71 3.97
C LYS A 54 12.44 -10.89 4.42
N LEU A 55 11.93 -10.89 5.65
CA LEU A 55 11.04 -11.96 6.15
C LEU A 55 9.80 -12.13 5.27
N LEU A 56 9.22 -11.03 4.78
CA LEU A 56 8.07 -11.07 3.86
C LEU A 56 8.48 -11.55 2.46
N ALA A 57 9.58 -11.03 1.94
CA ALA A 57 10.11 -11.43 0.63
C ALA A 57 10.46 -12.92 0.59
N ASP A 58 10.96 -13.48 1.69
CA ASP A 58 11.32 -14.90 1.82
C ASP A 58 10.10 -15.85 1.75
N ILE A 59 8.88 -15.34 1.93
CA ILE A 59 7.64 -16.14 1.80
C ILE A 59 7.43 -16.56 0.34
N LYS A 60 7.52 -15.61 -0.60
CA LYS A 60 7.33 -15.87 -2.03
C LYS A 60 8.64 -16.16 -2.75
N LYS A 61 9.75 -15.56 -2.29
CA LYS A 61 11.10 -15.65 -2.91
C LYS A 61 11.15 -15.12 -4.34
N GLU A 62 10.37 -14.09 -4.64
CA GLU A 62 10.23 -13.51 -5.98
C GLU A 62 11.19 -12.34 -6.21
N ILE A 63 11.73 -11.73 -5.14
CA ILE A 63 12.61 -10.56 -5.22
C ILE A 63 13.96 -10.82 -4.54
N SER A 64 15.01 -10.18 -5.07
CA SER A 64 16.36 -10.27 -4.54
C SER A 64 16.59 -9.35 -3.34
N GLU A 65 17.68 -9.61 -2.61
CA GLU A 65 18.11 -8.73 -1.51
C GLU A 65 18.44 -7.31 -1.98
N GLU A 66 19.01 -7.18 -3.18
CA GLU A 66 19.32 -5.89 -3.81
C GLU A 66 18.03 -5.10 -4.06
N LYS A 67 16.96 -5.77 -4.51
CA LYS A 67 15.65 -5.13 -4.72
C LYS A 67 15.06 -4.63 -3.41
N ILE A 68 15.15 -5.42 -2.32
CA ILE A 68 14.70 -5.01 -0.99
C ILE A 68 15.44 -3.74 -0.55
N ARG A 69 16.79 -3.74 -0.65
CA ARG A 69 17.61 -2.57 -0.28
C ARG A 69 17.29 -1.34 -1.12
N ALA A 70 17.19 -1.51 -2.43
CA ALA A 70 16.81 -0.42 -3.33
C ALA A 70 15.43 0.17 -2.96
N THR A 71 14.47 -0.67 -2.58
CA THR A 71 13.14 -0.21 -2.17
C THR A 71 13.19 0.57 -0.85
N ILE A 72 14.01 0.15 0.12
CA ILE A 72 14.24 0.89 1.36
C ILE A 72 14.82 2.28 1.06
N GLN A 73 15.81 2.36 0.19
CA GLN A 73 16.40 3.63 -0.24
C GLN A 73 15.39 4.50 -1.01
N ARG A 74 14.55 3.90 -1.86
CA ARG A 74 13.49 4.58 -2.62
C ARG A 74 12.48 5.31 -1.73
N VAL A 75 12.21 4.79 -0.54
CA VAL A 75 11.35 5.46 0.45
C VAL A 75 12.10 6.42 1.39
N GLY A 76 13.38 6.68 1.12
CA GLY A 76 14.20 7.60 1.89
C GLY A 76 14.65 7.07 3.25
N LEU A 77 14.77 5.74 3.40
CA LEU A 77 15.36 5.08 4.56
C LEU A 77 16.76 4.58 4.24
N ASP A 78 17.59 4.43 5.28
CA ASP A 78 18.92 3.80 5.16
C ASP A 78 18.75 2.27 5.20
N ASP A 79 19.12 1.59 4.12
CA ASP A 79 19.06 0.12 4.01
C ASP A 79 20.07 -0.61 4.88
N ARG A 80 21.01 0.12 5.49
CA ARG A 80 22.01 -0.39 6.42
C ARG A 80 21.74 -0.01 7.87
N ASP A 81 20.60 0.65 8.14
CA ASP A 81 20.23 1.03 9.50
C ASP A 81 20.06 -0.22 10.36
N LYS A 82 20.91 -0.32 11.40
CA LYS A 82 20.90 -1.45 12.35
C LYS A 82 19.92 -1.26 13.51
N ARG A 83 19.22 -0.13 13.56
CA ARG A 83 18.23 0.11 14.61
C ARG A 83 17.02 -0.81 14.40
N MET A 84 16.51 -1.34 15.50
CA MET A 84 15.24 -2.08 15.50
C MET A 84 14.08 -1.14 15.16
N VAL A 85 13.02 -1.64 14.51
CA VAL A 85 11.82 -0.87 14.15
C VAL A 85 11.12 -0.27 15.38
N SER A 86 11.31 -0.85 16.58
CA SER A 86 10.88 -0.24 17.84
C SER A 86 11.46 1.17 18.08
N LYS A 87 12.59 1.50 17.49
CA LYS A 87 13.28 2.80 17.59
C LYS A 87 12.99 3.75 16.42
N TYR A 88 12.18 3.31 15.45
CA TYR A 88 11.78 4.15 14.32
C TYR A 88 10.74 5.18 14.77
N SER A 89 10.85 6.40 14.21
CA SER A 89 9.77 7.38 14.29
C SER A 89 8.52 6.88 13.57
N LEU A 90 7.38 7.50 13.83
CA LEU A 90 6.14 7.16 13.13
C LEU A 90 6.29 7.33 11.60
N GLY A 91 6.90 8.43 11.16
CA GLY A 91 7.20 8.65 9.74
C GLY A 91 8.14 7.61 9.14
N MET A 92 9.16 7.14 9.87
CA MET A 92 10.03 6.05 9.41
C MET A 92 9.26 4.73 9.26
N LYS A 93 8.35 4.43 10.19
CA LYS A 93 7.47 3.24 10.09
C LYS A 93 6.54 3.35 8.90
N GLN A 94 6.00 4.53 8.63
CA GLN A 94 5.15 4.77 7.46
C GLN A 94 5.91 4.61 6.15
N ARG A 95 7.13 5.14 6.06
CA ARG A 95 8.02 4.93 4.90
C ARG A 95 8.33 3.45 4.69
N LEU A 96 8.59 2.70 5.77
CA LEU A 96 8.80 1.26 5.70
C LEU A 96 7.54 0.50 5.24
N ALA A 97 6.34 0.94 5.64
CA ALA A 97 5.07 0.37 5.16
C ALA A 97 4.86 0.60 3.67
N ILE A 98 5.22 1.78 3.17
CA ILE A 98 5.19 2.05 1.73
C ILE A 98 6.18 1.12 1.01
N ALA A 99 7.40 0.97 1.51
CA ALA A 99 8.38 0.03 0.94
C ALA A 99 7.83 -1.39 0.89
N GLN A 100 7.22 -1.87 1.97
CA GLN A 100 6.58 -3.19 2.03
C GLN A 100 5.51 -3.36 0.95
N ALA A 101 4.65 -2.35 0.78
CA ALA A 101 3.54 -2.44 -0.16
C ALA A 101 4.01 -2.51 -1.63
N VAL A 102 5.15 -1.86 -1.97
CA VAL A 102 5.60 -1.74 -3.38
C VAL A 102 6.78 -2.65 -3.74
N MET A 103 7.46 -3.28 -2.78
CA MET A 103 8.72 -3.98 -3.02
C MET A 103 8.61 -5.15 -4.02
N GLU A 104 7.47 -5.83 -4.08
CA GLU A 104 7.21 -6.96 -4.98
C GLU A 104 6.56 -6.52 -6.32
N GLU A 105 6.46 -5.21 -6.59
CA GLU A 105 5.83 -4.65 -7.78
C GLU A 105 4.43 -5.22 -8.04
N PRO A 106 3.51 -5.14 -7.08
CA PRO A 106 2.21 -5.79 -7.19
C PRO A 106 1.35 -5.19 -8.30
N GLU A 107 0.42 -5.99 -8.84
CA GLU A 107 -0.57 -5.52 -9.83
C GLU A 107 -1.63 -4.61 -9.19
N ILE A 108 -1.86 -4.77 -7.89
CA ILE A 108 -2.87 -4.00 -7.14
C ILE A 108 -2.26 -3.42 -5.88
N LEU A 109 -2.47 -2.13 -5.66
CA LEU A 109 -2.13 -1.44 -4.41
C LEU A 109 -3.41 -0.98 -3.72
N VAL A 110 -3.57 -1.33 -2.44
CA VAL A 110 -4.68 -0.89 -1.59
C VAL A 110 -4.12 -0.13 -0.40
N LEU A 111 -4.32 1.20 -0.40
CA LEU A 111 -3.61 2.11 0.49
C LEU A 111 -4.63 2.96 1.30
N ASP A 112 -4.66 2.75 2.60
CA ASP A 112 -5.51 3.48 3.55
C ASP A 112 -4.67 4.50 4.31
N GLU A 113 -4.90 5.81 4.07
CA GLU A 113 -4.20 6.94 4.68
C GLU A 113 -2.65 6.82 4.64
N PRO A 114 -2.05 6.52 3.48
CA PRO A 114 -0.62 6.19 3.39
C PRO A 114 0.31 7.38 3.68
N THR A 115 -0.18 8.62 3.59
CA THR A 115 0.60 9.83 3.84
C THR A 115 0.52 10.32 5.29
N ASN A 116 -0.30 9.68 6.13
CA ASN A 116 -0.34 10.01 7.54
C ASN A 116 1.04 9.83 8.19
N ALA A 117 1.41 10.81 9.02
CA ALA A 117 2.71 10.88 9.69
C ALA A 117 3.94 11.11 8.79
N LEU A 118 3.77 11.38 7.51
CA LEU A 118 4.84 11.82 6.63
C LEU A 118 5.02 13.35 6.72
N ASP A 119 6.27 13.77 6.63
CA ASP A 119 6.63 15.16 6.37
C ASP A 119 6.39 15.50 4.89
N GLU A 120 6.52 16.78 4.52
CA GLU A 120 6.29 17.25 3.17
C GLU A 120 7.15 16.50 2.12
N GLN A 121 8.42 16.21 2.45
CA GLN A 121 9.31 15.44 1.58
C GLN A 121 8.83 13.99 1.45
N GLY A 122 8.32 13.41 2.53
CA GLY A 122 7.75 12.07 2.52
C GLY A 122 6.47 11.97 1.70
N VAL A 123 5.60 12.99 1.76
CA VAL A 123 4.41 13.07 0.90
C VAL A 123 4.81 13.16 -0.56
N GLN A 124 5.79 14.00 -0.91
CA GLN A 124 6.25 14.11 -2.29
C GLN A 124 6.86 12.78 -2.79
N MET A 125 7.70 12.15 -1.99
CA MET A 125 8.25 10.82 -2.28
C MET A 125 7.14 9.79 -2.53
N PHE A 126 6.10 9.77 -1.69
CA PHE A 126 4.96 8.89 -1.87
C PHE A 126 4.25 9.15 -3.21
N ARG A 127 3.95 10.41 -3.53
CA ARG A 127 3.32 10.80 -4.81
C ARG A 127 4.12 10.34 -6.02
N ASP A 128 5.43 10.45 -5.97
CA ASP A 128 6.31 10.01 -7.05
C ASP A 128 6.30 8.48 -7.20
N ILE A 129 6.33 7.74 -6.09
CA ILE A 129 6.18 6.27 -6.09
C ILE A 129 4.83 5.87 -6.72
N ILE A 130 3.74 6.50 -6.33
CA ILE A 130 2.40 6.19 -6.88
C ILE A 130 2.33 6.45 -8.38
N ARG A 131 2.92 7.56 -8.85
CA ARG A 131 2.99 7.85 -10.29
C ARG A 131 3.80 6.80 -11.07
N GLU A 132 4.90 6.30 -10.49
CA GLU A 132 5.70 5.24 -11.09
C GLU A 132 4.93 3.92 -11.14
N GLU A 133 4.26 3.52 -10.05
CA GLU A 133 3.43 2.32 -10.01
C GLU A 133 2.26 2.39 -11.01
N LYS A 134 1.62 3.57 -11.12
CA LYS A 134 0.58 3.83 -12.11
C LYS A 134 1.11 3.71 -13.54
N LYS A 135 2.29 4.26 -13.85
CA LYS A 135 2.94 4.10 -15.16
C LYS A 135 3.29 2.65 -15.47
N ARG A 136 3.61 1.85 -14.48
CA ARG A 136 3.84 0.41 -14.60
C ARG A 136 2.55 -0.37 -14.92
N GLY A 137 1.38 0.24 -14.73
CA GLY A 137 0.06 -0.36 -14.97
C GLY A 137 -0.58 -0.96 -13.73
N ALA A 138 -0.09 -0.68 -12.53
CA ALA A 138 -0.73 -1.12 -11.30
C ALA A 138 -2.08 -0.42 -11.10
N LEU A 139 -3.09 -1.17 -10.67
CA LEU A 139 -4.35 -0.62 -10.17
C LEU A 139 -4.14 -0.12 -8.74
N ILE A 140 -4.46 1.14 -8.47
CA ILE A 140 -4.24 1.75 -7.17
C ILE A 140 -5.58 2.18 -6.57
N ILE A 141 -5.89 1.66 -5.39
CA ILE A 141 -7.05 2.06 -4.59
C ILE A 141 -6.49 2.83 -3.39
N LEU A 142 -6.73 4.13 -3.37
CA LEU A 142 -6.24 5.06 -2.36
C LEU A 142 -7.40 5.66 -1.57
N ALA A 143 -7.42 5.49 -0.25
CA ALA A 143 -8.23 6.32 0.63
C ALA A 143 -7.34 7.37 1.30
N SER A 144 -7.77 8.63 1.24
CA SER A 144 -7.08 9.74 1.86
C SER A 144 -8.06 10.85 2.24
N HIS A 145 -7.81 11.49 3.37
CA HIS A 145 -8.44 12.75 3.75
C HIS A 145 -7.74 13.98 3.13
N ASN A 146 -6.56 13.80 2.59
CA ASN A 146 -5.82 14.85 1.89
C ASN A 146 -6.37 15.01 0.46
N LYS A 147 -7.08 16.12 0.22
CA LYS A 147 -7.67 16.42 -1.08
C LYS A 147 -6.61 16.55 -2.17
N ASP A 148 -5.45 17.14 -1.87
CA ASP A 148 -4.38 17.32 -2.84
C ASP A 148 -3.85 15.97 -3.36
N ASP A 149 -3.75 14.95 -2.50
CA ASP A 149 -3.32 13.62 -2.93
C ASP A 149 -4.35 12.99 -3.89
N ILE A 150 -5.64 13.12 -3.57
CA ILE A 150 -6.73 12.64 -4.43
C ILE A 150 -6.75 13.41 -5.76
N ASP A 151 -6.63 14.73 -5.74
CA ASP A 151 -6.67 15.57 -6.93
C ASP A 151 -5.49 15.32 -7.87
N LEU A 152 -4.31 15.03 -7.30
CA LEU A 152 -3.07 14.83 -8.08
C LEU A 152 -2.88 13.39 -8.58
N LEU A 153 -3.47 12.39 -7.95
CA LEU A 153 -3.13 11.00 -8.20
C LEU A 153 -4.28 10.19 -8.80
N ALA A 154 -5.55 10.52 -8.48
CA ALA A 154 -6.69 9.72 -8.87
C ALA A 154 -7.17 10.02 -10.29
N ASP A 155 -7.46 8.98 -11.07
CA ASP A 155 -8.21 9.08 -12.34
C ASP A 155 -9.72 9.10 -12.08
N VAL A 156 -10.15 8.34 -11.06
CA VAL A 156 -11.55 8.24 -10.64
C VAL A 156 -11.65 8.53 -9.16
N LYS A 157 -12.54 9.41 -8.77
CA LYS A 157 -12.83 9.78 -7.38
C LYS A 157 -14.16 9.17 -6.97
N ILE A 158 -14.16 8.44 -5.86
CA ILE A 158 -15.35 7.84 -5.27
C ILE A 158 -15.57 8.46 -3.90
N GLN A 159 -16.60 9.29 -3.78
CA GLN A 159 -16.98 9.87 -2.52
C GLN A 159 -17.91 8.92 -1.75
N MET A 160 -17.51 8.60 -0.53
CA MET A 160 -18.27 7.72 0.36
C MET A 160 -18.69 8.46 1.63
N SER A 161 -19.93 8.27 2.06
CA SER A 161 -20.46 8.78 3.33
C SER A 161 -21.41 7.76 3.93
N ASN A 162 -21.32 7.56 5.24
CA ASN A 162 -22.17 6.62 5.99
C ASN A 162 -22.23 5.21 5.35
N GLY A 163 -21.11 4.73 4.79
CA GLY A 163 -21.01 3.41 4.17
C GLY A 163 -21.65 3.30 2.79
N ARG A 164 -22.04 4.42 2.16
CA ARG A 164 -22.64 4.48 0.82
C ARG A 164 -21.81 5.31 -0.13
N ILE A 165 -21.83 4.97 -1.39
CA ILE A 165 -21.26 5.80 -2.45
C ILE A 165 -22.26 6.94 -2.71
N GLU A 166 -21.81 8.19 -2.55
CA GLU A 166 -22.58 9.39 -2.81
C GLU A 166 -22.33 9.93 -4.21
N ASN A 167 -21.09 9.87 -4.66
CA ASN A 167 -20.69 10.39 -5.96
C ASN A 167 -19.51 9.62 -6.55
N ILE A 168 -19.49 9.51 -7.87
CA ILE A 168 -18.36 9.02 -8.65
C ILE A 168 -18.07 10.07 -9.72
N SER A 169 -16.85 10.53 -9.80
CA SER A 169 -16.40 11.50 -10.81
C SER A 169 -15.04 11.09 -11.39
N GLU A 170 -14.89 11.28 -12.69
CA GLU A 170 -13.61 11.14 -13.38
C GLU A 170 -12.80 12.44 -13.24
N ASN A 171 -11.49 12.29 -13.05
CA ASN A 171 -10.56 13.41 -13.08
C ASN A 171 -10.13 13.57 -14.53
N HIS A 172 -10.67 14.57 -15.20
CA HIS A 172 -10.23 14.93 -16.55
C HIS A 172 -9.07 15.94 -16.38
N ASP A 173 -7.84 15.49 -16.66
CA ASP A 173 -6.71 16.42 -16.91
C ASP A 173 -6.91 17.16 -18.24
#